data_29fc0553975161c24383445ad6fdebea
#
_entry.id   29fc0553975161c24383445ad6fdebea
#
_cell.length_a   1.000
_cell.length_b   1.000
_cell.length_c   1.000
_cell.angle_alpha   90.00
_cell.angle_beta   90.00
_cell.angle_gamma   90.00
#
_symmetry.space_group_name_H-M   'P 1'
#
loop_
_entity.id
_entity.type
_entity.pdbx_description
1 polymer ?
#
loop_
_entity_poly.entity_id
_entity_poly.type
_entity_poly.pdbx_seq_one_letter_code
_entity_poly.pdbx_strand_id
1 'polypeptide(L)'
;MMDTMRISVTGHMNITVDTVPLVRAAITELLGNPSDLVGVSCIARGADSVFAQAVLDVGGRLEVVLPSRDYREAKVKPDHLVQFDALVGRASVVRVMDFDTAGREAYEAANDALTVGVDRMVAVWDGQDGQRAGTGTVVALARERGVPVDVVWPTGAARD
;
A
#
# COMPACT_ATOMS: atom_id res chain seq x y z
N MET A 1 -14.10 24.81 0.13
CA MET A 1 -14.01 23.47 -0.49
C MET A 1 -12.78 22.75 0.01
N MET A 2 -12.94 21.52 0.45
CA MET A 2 -11.82 20.76 0.98
C MET A 2 -11.22 19.88 -0.09
N ASP A 3 -9.89 20.00 -0.26
CA ASP A 3 -9.19 19.19 -1.23
C ASP A 3 -9.01 17.76 -0.70
N THR A 4 -9.22 16.78 -1.56
CA THR A 4 -8.96 15.39 -1.24
C THR A 4 -7.45 15.15 -1.24
N MET A 5 -6.93 14.59 -0.14
CA MET A 5 -5.55 14.15 -0.06
C MET A 5 -5.50 12.66 -0.42
N ARG A 6 -4.83 12.33 -1.52
CA ARG A 6 -4.67 10.96 -1.98
C ARG A 6 -3.26 10.47 -1.68
N ILE A 7 -3.17 9.46 -0.85
CA ILE A 7 -1.88 8.88 -0.43
C ILE A 7 -1.87 7.40 -0.78
N SER A 8 -0.87 6.95 -1.53
CA SER A 8 -0.68 5.54 -1.82
C SER A 8 0.38 4.93 -0.92
N VAL A 9 0.49 3.61 -0.96
CA VAL A 9 1.48 2.87 -0.18
C VAL A 9 2.20 1.85 -1.05
N THR A 10 3.48 1.66 -0.74
CA THR A 10 4.25 0.49 -1.13
C THR A 10 5.06 0.04 0.08
N GLY A 11 5.49 -1.20 0.12
CA GLY A 11 6.30 -1.65 1.23
C GLY A 11 6.49 -3.14 1.31
N HIS A 12 7.33 -3.54 2.27
CA HIS A 12 7.69 -4.93 2.46
C HIS A 12 6.51 -5.77 2.93
N MET A 13 6.35 -6.93 2.32
CA MET A 13 5.32 -7.90 2.71
C MET A 13 5.72 -8.68 3.96
N ASN A 14 6.99 -8.77 4.23
CA ASN A 14 7.57 -9.65 5.26
C ASN A 14 8.07 -8.90 6.50
N ILE A 15 7.42 -7.80 6.86
CA ILE A 15 7.73 -7.14 8.14
C ILE A 15 7.39 -8.09 9.29
N THR A 16 8.20 -8.05 10.34
CA THR A 16 7.98 -8.93 11.49
C THR A 16 6.73 -8.55 12.28
N VAL A 17 6.20 -9.49 13.07
CA VAL A 17 5.03 -9.24 13.92
C VAL A 17 5.26 -8.04 14.84
N ASP A 18 6.46 -7.95 15.43
CA ASP A 18 6.80 -6.84 16.34
C ASP A 18 6.94 -5.50 15.60
N THR A 19 7.21 -5.54 14.30
CA THR A 19 7.33 -4.34 13.47
C THR A 19 5.96 -3.73 13.13
N VAL A 20 4.91 -4.54 13.05
CA VAL A 20 3.57 -4.08 12.67
C VAL A 20 3.10 -2.89 13.51
N PRO A 21 3.12 -2.94 14.86
CA PRO A 21 2.67 -1.78 15.65
C PRO A 21 3.57 -0.55 15.49
N LEU A 22 4.86 -0.75 15.26
CA LEU A 22 5.78 0.38 15.02
C LEU A 22 5.44 1.10 13.71
N VAL A 23 5.21 0.35 12.66
CA VAL A 23 4.84 0.89 11.34
C VAL A 23 3.46 1.55 11.40
N ARG A 24 2.49 0.91 12.08
CA ARG A 24 1.16 1.46 12.23
C ARG A 24 1.20 2.82 12.92
N ALA A 25 1.95 2.94 14.02
CA ALA A 25 2.07 4.19 14.75
C ALA A 25 2.71 5.29 13.88
N ALA A 26 3.77 4.96 13.16
CA ALA A 26 4.45 5.91 12.28
C ALA A 26 3.54 6.37 11.14
N ILE A 27 2.81 5.47 10.52
CA ILE A 27 1.86 5.80 9.45
C ILE A 27 0.73 6.68 10.00
N THR A 28 0.16 6.32 11.13
CA THR A 28 -0.91 7.10 11.76
C THR A 28 -0.47 8.54 12.01
N GLU A 29 0.75 8.73 12.49
CA GLU A 29 1.33 10.06 12.70
C GLU A 29 1.49 10.82 11.38
N LEU A 30 2.00 10.16 10.33
CA LEU A 30 2.13 10.76 9.01
C LEU A 30 0.80 11.17 8.41
N LEU A 31 -0.24 10.36 8.58
CA LEU A 31 -1.58 10.68 8.06
C LEU A 31 -2.17 11.89 8.75
N GLY A 32 -1.83 12.10 10.02
CA GLY A 32 -2.34 13.21 10.80
C GLY A 32 -3.86 13.16 10.93
N ASN A 33 -4.50 14.29 10.73
CA ASN A 33 -5.96 14.40 10.83
C ASN A 33 -6.51 15.18 9.64
N PRO A 34 -6.36 14.66 8.43
CA PRO A 34 -6.84 15.34 7.23
C PRO A 34 -8.36 15.35 7.17
N SER A 35 -8.92 16.40 6.58
CA SER A 35 -10.37 16.55 6.47
C SER A 35 -10.98 15.63 5.42
N ASP A 36 -10.22 15.25 4.39
CA ASP A 36 -10.67 14.33 3.35
C ASP A 36 -9.47 13.52 2.84
N LEU A 37 -9.36 12.29 3.31
CA LEU A 37 -8.26 11.39 2.99
C LEU A 37 -8.74 10.20 2.19
N VAL A 38 -8.02 9.90 1.10
CA VAL A 38 -8.15 8.64 0.37
C VAL A 38 -6.81 7.93 0.41
N GLY A 39 -6.78 6.74 0.98
CA GLY A 39 -5.61 5.87 0.94
C GLY A 39 -5.75 4.86 -0.19
N VAL A 40 -4.69 4.68 -0.98
CA VAL A 40 -4.68 3.75 -2.13
C VAL A 40 -3.72 2.61 -1.84
N SER A 41 -4.22 1.37 -1.87
CA SER A 41 -3.44 0.19 -1.48
C SER A 41 -3.81 -1.02 -2.31
N CYS A 42 -2.82 -1.88 -2.57
CA CYS A 42 -3.04 -3.17 -3.22
C CYS A 42 -3.39 -4.28 -2.23
N ILE A 43 -3.46 -3.98 -0.94
CA ILE A 43 -3.83 -4.90 0.15
C ILE A 43 -2.94 -6.15 0.20
N ALA A 44 -1.68 -6.03 -0.20
CA ALA A 44 -0.73 -7.11 0.02
C ALA A 44 -0.51 -7.29 1.53
N ARG A 45 -0.03 -8.45 1.91
CA ARG A 45 0.35 -8.74 3.28
C ARG A 45 1.41 -7.75 3.77
N GLY A 46 1.42 -7.44 5.04
CA GLY A 46 2.41 -6.54 5.65
C GLY A 46 2.06 -5.07 5.46
N ALA A 47 2.99 -4.30 4.91
CA ALA A 47 2.89 -2.84 4.84
C ALA A 47 1.61 -2.32 4.23
N ASP A 48 1.19 -2.89 3.11
CA ASP A 48 -0.02 -2.44 2.39
C ASP A 48 -1.26 -2.53 3.28
N SER A 49 -1.40 -3.64 4.00
CA SER A 49 -2.56 -3.89 4.86
C SER A 49 -2.51 -3.06 6.14
N VAL A 50 -1.33 -2.85 6.71
CA VAL A 50 -1.15 -1.97 7.87
C VAL A 50 -1.56 -0.54 7.51
N PHE A 51 -1.12 -0.05 6.36
CA PHE A 51 -1.49 1.26 5.86
C PHE A 51 -3.01 1.38 5.65
N ALA A 52 -3.60 0.40 4.99
CA ALA A 52 -5.04 0.41 4.72
C ALA A 52 -5.85 0.49 6.01
N GLN A 53 -5.47 -0.29 7.03
CA GLN A 53 -6.13 -0.24 8.32
C GLN A 53 -5.96 1.13 9.00
N ALA A 54 -4.76 1.70 8.93
CA ALA A 54 -4.50 3.01 9.50
C ALA A 54 -5.36 4.11 8.85
N VAL A 55 -5.53 4.05 7.53
CA VAL A 55 -6.40 4.98 6.79
C VAL A 55 -7.83 4.90 7.30
N LEU A 56 -8.36 3.69 7.43
CA LEU A 56 -9.71 3.49 7.94
C LEU A 56 -9.85 3.96 9.39
N ASP A 57 -8.85 3.71 10.22
CA ASP A 57 -8.87 4.07 11.64
C ASP A 57 -8.91 5.59 11.86
N VAL A 58 -8.29 6.36 10.97
CA VAL A 58 -8.36 7.84 11.05
C VAL A 58 -9.57 8.44 10.33
N GLY A 59 -10.49 7.58 9.86
CA GLY A 59 -11.71 8.02 9.20
C GLY A 59 -11.56 8.30 7.71
N GLY A 60 -10.45 7.90 7.10
CA GLY A 60 -10.24 8.03 5.66
C GLY A 60 -11.02 7.00 4.86
N ARG A 61 -11.06 7.21 3.55
CA ARG A 61 -11.65 6.26 2.60
C ARG A 61 -10.54 5.42 1.99
N LEU A 62 -10.84 4.15 1.75
CA LEU A 62 -9.88 3.21 1.17
C LEU A 62 -10.23 2.93 -0.28
N GLU A 63 -9.25 3.10 -1.16
CA GLU A 63 -9.32 2.67 -2.55
C GLU A 63 -8.36 1.49 -2.73
N VAL A 64 -8.89 0.36 -3.17
CA VAL A 64 -8.10 -0.86 -3.38
C VAL A 64 -7.77 -0.99 -4.86
N VAL A 65 -6.52 -1.31 -5.18
CA VAL A 65 -6.06 -1.59 -6.53
C VAL A 65 -5.56 -3.02 -6.57
N LEU A 66 -6.22 -3.87 -7.35
CA LEU A 66 -5.82 -5.27 -7.52
C LEU A 66 -5.19 -5.45 -8.90
N PRO A 67 -4.04 -6.14 -8.98
CA PRO A 67 -3.31 -6.30 -10.25
C PRO A 67 -4.05 -7.08 -11.32
N SER A 68 -4.92 -8.04 -10.91
CA SER A 68 -5.60 -8.93 -11.83
C SER A 68 -6.90 -9.45 -11.25
N ARG A 69 -7.73 -10.02 -12.13
CA ARG A 69 -9.02 -10.61 -11.73
C ARG A 69 -8.84 -11.84 -10.84
N ASP A 70 -7.77 -12.60 -11.02
CA ASP A 70 -7.48 -13.81 -10.24
C ASP A 70 -6.63 -13.56 -8.98
N TYR A 71 -6.31 -12.30 -8.66
CA TYR A 71 -5.34 -11.97 -7.61
C TYR A 71 -5.67 -12.63 -6.27
N ARG A 72 -6.92 -12.57 -5.84
CA ARG A 72 -7.35 -13.15 -4.57
C ARG A 72 -7.07 -14.65 -4.52
N GLU A 73 -7.48 -15.37 -5.55
CA GLU A 73 -7.36 -16.83 -5.61
C GLU A 73 -5.93 -17.28 -5.85
N ALA A 74 -5.19 -16.54 -6.67
CA ALA A 74 -3.85 -16.96 -7.10
C ALA A 74 -2.73 -16.52 -6.16
N LYS A 75 -2.88 -15.38 -5.49
CA LYS A 75 -1.76 -14.73 -4.77
C LYS A 75 -2.02 -14.49 -3.29
N VAL A 76 -3.27 -14.38 -2.84
CA VAL A 76 -3.55 -14.13 -1.42
C VAL A 76 -3.49 -15.46 -0.66
N LYS A 77 -2.52 -15.57 0.25
CA LYS A 77 -2.33 -16.80 1.01
C LYS A 77 -3.41 -16.96 2.09
N PRO A 78 -3.73 -18.19 2.51
CA PRO A 78 -4.79 -18.45 3.48
C PRO A 78 -4.64 -17.67 4.79
N ASP A 79 -3.43 -17.46 5.28
CA ASP A 79 -3.18 -16.74 6.53
C ASP A 79 -3.43 -15.23 6.42
N HIS A 80 -3.56 -14.70 5.22
CA HIS A 80 -3.87 -13.29 4.98
C HIS A 80 -5.31 -13.07 4.48
N LEU A 81 -5.99 -14.14 4.08
CA LEU A 81 -7.26 -14.03 3.34
C LEU A 81 -8.35 -13.32 4.15
N VAL A 82 -8.45 -13.59 5.46
CA VAL A 82 -9.46 -12.97 6.32
C VAL A 82 -9.26 -11.45 6.38
N GLN A 83 -8.03 -11.00 6.59
CA GLN A 83 -7.73 -9.56 6.61
C GLN A 83 -7.96 -8.93 5.23
N PHE A 84 -7.52 -9.61 4.17
CA PHE A 84 -7.72 -9.16 2.79
C PHE A 84 -9.21 -8.91 2.51
N ASP A 85 -10.05 -9.89 2.78
CA ASP A 85 -11.49 -9.78 2.52
C ASP A 85 -12.13 -8.69 3.38
N ALA A 86 -11.72 -8.55 4.63
CA ALA A 86 -12.24 -7.51 5.51
C ALA A 86 -11.91 -6.10 5.00
N LEU A 87 -10.68 -5.89 4.55
CA LEU A 87 -10.25 -4.59 4.02
C LEU A 87 -10.93 -4.27 2.68
N VAL A 88 -10.99 -5.24 1.77
CA VAL A 88 -11.70 -5.06 0.50
C VAL A 88 -13.17 -4.73 0.74
N GLY A 89 -13.80 -5.39 1.71
CA GLY A 89 -15.20 -5.14 2.05
C GLY A 89 -15.47 -3.73 2.60
N ARG A 90 -14.46 -3.07 3.15
CA ARG A 90 -14.56 -1.71 3.67
C ARG A 90 -14.08 -0.64 2.69
N ALA A 91 -13.61 -1.05 1.51
CA ALA A 91 -13.15 -0.10 0.51
C ALA A 91 -14.30 0.67 -0.11
N SER A 92 -14.10 1.96 -0.35
CA SER A 92 -15.05 2.79 -1.09
C SER A 92 -14.99 2.50 -2.58
N VAL A 93 -13.79 2.14 -3.08
CA VAL A 93 -13.55 1.82 -4.48
C VAL A 93 -12.63 0.61 -4.56
N VAL A 94 -12.95 -0.32 -5.43
CA VAL A 94 -12.06 -1.44 -5.78
C VAL A 94 -11.82 -1.39 -7.29
N ARG A 95 -10.57 -1.16 -7.68
CA ARG A 95 -10.16 -1.13 -9.08
C ARG A 95 -9.37 -2.39 -9.38
N VAL A 96 -9.79 -3.13 -10.39
CA VAL A 96 -9.06 -4.31 -10.86
C VAL A 96 -8.42 -3.95 -12.19
N MET A 97 -7.11 -4.14 -12.30
CA MET A 97 -6.40 -3.90 -13.55
C MET A 97 -6.89 -4.88 -14.61
N ASP A 98 -6.79 -4.50 -15.87
CA ASP A 98 -7.37 -5.28 -16.97
C ASP A 98 -6.46 -6.45 -17.37
N PHE A 99 -6.30 -7.37 -16.44
CA PHE A 99 -5.53 -8.61 -16.63
C PHE A 99 -6.26 -9.76 -15.96
N ASP A 100 -6.30 -10.91 -16.62
CA ASP A 100 -6.93 -12.10 -16.05
C ASP A 100 -6.03 -12.76 -15.00
N THR A 101 -4.71 -12.71 -15.20
CA THR A 101 -3.74 -13.36 -14.31
C THR A 101 -2.74 -12.36 -13.74
N ALA A 102 -2.32 -12.64 -12.50
CA ALA A 102 -1.34 -11.82 -11.79
C ALA A 102 0.08 -12.13 -12.29
N GLY A 103 0.47 -11.48 -13.34
CA GLY A 103 1.81 -11.56 -13.91
C GLY A 103 2.52 -10.22 -13.85
N ARG A 104 3.69 -10.14 -14.49
CA ARG A 104 4.54 -8.95 -14.47
C ARG A 104 3.80 -7.69 -14.94
N GLU A 105 3.10 -7.79 -16.07
CA GLU A 105 2.38 -6.63 -16.63
C GLU A 105 1.26 -6.15 -15.71
N ALA A 106 0.59 -7.09 -15.03
CA ALA A 106 -0.47 -6.78 -14.07
C ALA A 106 0.10 -6.00 -12.87
N TYR A 107 1.24 -6.42 -12.34
CA TYR A 107 1.89 -5.71 -11.25
C TYR A 107 2.40 -4.34 -11.68
N GLU A 108 2.94 -4.22 -12.89
CA GLU A 108 3.37 -2.92 -13.43
C GLU A 108 2.18 -1.96 -13.54
N ALA A 109 1.04 -2.44 -14.01
CA ALA A 109 -0.18 -1.61 -14.09
C ALA A 109 -0.66 -1.16 -12.71
N ALA A 110 -0.60 -2.06 -11.71
CA ALA A 110 -0.95 -1.70 -10.34
C ALA A 110 0.02 -0.65 -9.78
N ASN A 111 1.32 -0.80 -10.03
CA ASN A 111 2.32 0.19 -9.61
C ASN A 111 2.10 1.55 -10.27
N ASP A 112 1.71 1.56 -11.54
CA ASP A 112 1.32 2.80 -12.22
C ASP A 112 0.15 3.46 -11.52
N ALA A 113 -0.87 2.70 -11.14
CA ALA A 113 -2.04 3.22 -10.44
C ALA A 113 -1.68 3.81 -9.07
N LEU A 114 -0.65 3.29 -8.41
CA LEU A 114 -0.16 3.81 -7.13
C LEU A 114 0.63 5.11 -7.27
N THR A 115 1.08 5.45 -8.47
CA THR A 115 1.95 6.61 -8.70
C THR A 115 1.30 7.70 -9.57
N VAL A 116 0.12 7.44 -10.13
CA VAL A 116 -0.60 8.40 -10.96
C VAL A 116 -1.80 8.95 -10.19
N GLY A 117 -1.91 10.27 -10.13
CA GLY A 117 -3.05 10.92 -9.49
C GLY A 117 -3.03 10.85 -7.96
N VAL A 118 -1.86 10.59 -7.37
CA VAL A 118 -1.68 10.61 -5.91
C VAL A 118 -0.82 11.81 -5.52
N ASP A 119 -1.06 12.33 -4.32
CA ASP A 119 -0.35 13.50 -3.82
C ASP A 119 0.95 13.12 -3.12
N ARG A 120 0.97 11.95 -2.50
CA ARG A 120 2.12 11.43 -1.76
C ARG A 120 2.09 9.91 -1.78
N MET A 121 3.25 9.30 -1.51
CA MET A 121 3.36 7.86 -1.30
C MET A 121 4.06 7.58 0.03
N VAL A 122 3.51 6.65 0.79
CA VAL A 122 4.18 6.09 1.97
C VAL A 122 4.91 4.83 1.54
N ALA A 123 6.19 4.73 1.85
CA ALA A 123 7.00 3.55 1.54
C ALA A 123 7.53 2.94 2.84
N VAL A 124 7.00 1.78 3.20
CA VAL A 124 7.52 1.01 4.34
C VAL A 124 8.70 0.19 3.82
N TRP A 125 9.90 0.73 4.00
CA TRP A 125 11.07 0.28 3.28
C TRP A 125 12.34 0.44 4.12
N ASP A 126 13.17 -0.59 4.15
CA ASP A 126 14.43 -0.59 4.89
C ASP A 126 15.57 0.14 4.16
N GLY A 127 15.29 0.70 2.98
CA GLY A 127 16.29 1.41 2.19
C GLY A 127 17.20 0.53 1.36
N GLN A 128 17.03 -0.78 1.43
CA GLN A 128 17.88 -1.72 0.69
C GLN A 128 17.38 -1.88 -0.74
N ASP A 129 18.29 -1.75 -1.70
CA ASP A 129 18.00 -2.10 -3.08
C ASP A 129 18.01 -3.62 -3.18
N GLY A 130 16.82 -4.17 -3.22
CA GLY A 130 16.68 -5.60 -3.20
C GLY A 130 16.43 -6.19 -4.58
N GLN A 131 15.39 -6.91 -4.67
CA GLN A 131 15.03 -7.69 -5.84
C GLN A 131 14.27 -6.85 -6.86
N ARG A 132 14.18 -7.36 -8.08
CA ARG A 132 13.32 -6.81 -9.13
C ARG A 132 11.88 -6.67 -8.63
N ALA A 133 11.23 -5.58 -9.01
CA ALA A 133 9.85 -5.26 -8.65
C ALA A 133 9.61 -5.18 -7.15
N GLY A 134 10.67 -5.01 -6.35
CA GLY A 134 10.57 -4.79 -4.92
C GLY A 134 10.17 -3.36 -4.60
N THR A 135 10.07 -3.08 -3.30
CA THR A 135 9.67 -1.77 -2.78
C THR A 135 10.53 -0.64 -3.33
N GLY A 136 11.85 -0.84 -3.40
CA GLY A 136 12.76 0.18 -3.95
C GLY A 136 12.46 0.56 -5.40
N THR A 137 12.01 -0.40 -6.21
CA THR A 137 11.62 -0.15 -7.60
C THR A 137 10.41 0.79 -7.68
N VAL A 138 9.41 0.57 -6.84
CA VAL A 138 8.21 1.40 -6.81
C VAL A 138 8.55 2.80 -6.28
N VAL A 139 9.41 2.89 -5.26
CA VAL A 139 9.90 4.18 -4.74
C VAL A 139 10.59 4.98 -5.83
N ALA A 140 11.47 4.33 -6.60
CA ALA A 140 12.16 4.98 -7.73
C ALA A 140 11.16 5.48 -8.78
N LEU A 141 10.16 4.68 -9.11
CA LEU A 141 9.12 5.06 -10.07
C LEU A 141 8.34 6.29 -9.59
N ALA A 142 7.95 6.31 -8.32
CA ALA A 142 7.22 7.44 -7.73
C ALA A 142 8.05 8.72 -7.80
N ARG A 143 9.32 8.64 -7.42
CA ARG A 143 10.24 9.79 -7.46
C ARG A 143 10.45 10.29 -8.89
N GLU A 144 10.61 9.39 -9.84
CA GLU A 144 10.73 9.72 -11.26
C GLU A 144 9.52 10.49 -11.76
N ARG A 145 8.33 10.17 -11.24
CA ARG A 145 7.08 10.84 -11.61
C ARG A 145 6.76 12.07 -10.77
N GLY A 146 7.68 12.49 -9.90
CA GLY A 146 7.50 13.67 -9.09
C GLY A 146 6.60 13.50 -7.88
N VAL A 147 6.29 12.25 -7.49
CA VAL A 147 5.49 11.98 -6.30
C VAL A 147 6.38 12.00 -5.06
N PRO A 148 6.10 12.87 -4.07
CA PRO A 148 6.85 12.85 -2.80
C PRO A 148 6.67 11.51 -2.10
N VAL A 149 7.77 10.94 -1.59
CA VAL A 149 7.77 9.67 -0.89
C VAL A 149 8.21 9.85 0.55
N ASP A 150 7.36 9.42 1.48
CA ASP A 150 7.69 9.36 2.90
C ASP A 150 8.14 7.93 3.23
N VAL A 151 9.41 7.77 3.53
CA VAL A 151 9.96 6.46 3.90
C VAL A 151 9.68 6.20 5.38
N VAL A 152 9.05 5.06 5.68
CA VAL A 152 8.72 4.63 7.03
C VAL A 152 9.55 3.39 7.36
N TRP A 153 10.49 3.55 8.28
CA TRP A 153 11.26 2.42 8.84
C TRP A 153 11.69 2.80 10.25
N PRO A 154 10.77 2.68 11.23
CA PRO A 154 11.05 3.11 12.60
C PRO A 154 12.18 2.32 13.26
N THR A 155 12.80 2.92 14.27
CA THR A 155 13.78 2.22 15.08
C THR A 155 13.18 0.93 15.66
N GLY A 156 13.89 -0.19 15.49
CA GLY A 156 13.41 -1.51 15.91
C GLY A 156 12.66 -2.27 14.83
N ALA A 157 12.37 -1.65 13.68
CA ALA A 157 11.74 -2.34 12.56
C ALA A 157 12.67 -3.41 11.98
N ALA A 158 12.06 -4.52 11.55
CA ALA A 158 12.80 -5.65 10.97
C ALA A 158 11.92 -6.40 9.96
N ARG A 159 12.59 -7.18 9.13
CA ARG A 159 11.97 -8.09 8.16
C ARG A 159 12.34 -9.52 8.48
N ASP A 160 11.48 -10.44 8.11
CA ASP A 160 11.79 -11.88 8.11
C ASP A 160 12.71 -12.28 6.96
#